data_e4c7f1ddd7d9ccb8ae79c9a34236a718
#
_entry.id   e4c7f1ddd7d9ccb8ae79c9a34236a718
#
_cell.length_a   1.000
_cell.length_b   1.000
_cell.length_c   1.000
_cell.angle_alpha   90.00
_cell.angle_beta   90.00
_cell.angle_gamma   90.00
#
_symmetry.space_group_name_H-M   'P 1'
#
loop_
_entity.id
_entity.type
_entity.pdbx_description
1 polymer ?
#
loop_
_entity_poly.entity_id
_entity_poly.type
_entity_poly.pdbx_seq_one_letter_code
_entity_poly.pdbx_strand_id
1 'polypeptide(L)'
;RKQDQEFSDLHDNFILKKLEEEKLSPAKMADKETLLRRLSLDLTGLPPTLAEIDAFLKDNSPNAYEKQVDRLLKSPHYGEKMAVDWLDLARFADSHGYTVDRLRDMSPYRDWVIGAFNKNMPYDKFIHWQLAGDLMSQPTKEMLIATAFNRNHQQNLEGGIIEEEFQTEYVVDRTNTFGDAFLGLSVGCAK
;
A
#
# COMPACT_ATOMS: atom_id res chain seq x y z
N ARG A 1 9.37 -29.84 -21.72
CA ARG A 1 9.32 -30.41 -20.35
C ARG A 1 10.32 -29.77 -19.34
N LYS A 2 11.25 -28.89 -19.76
CA LYS A 2 12.04 -28.05 -18.86
C LYS A 2 11.44 -26.64 -18.67
N GLN A 3 10.49 -26.23 -19.49
CA GLN A 3 9.70 -25.00 -19.33
C GLN A 3 8.60 -25.14 -18.26
N ASP A 4 8.15 -26.36 -17.97
CA ASP A 4 7.04 -26.65 -17.05
C ASP A 4 7.38 -26.46 -15.57
N GLN A 5 8.63 -26.21 -15.22
CA GLN A 5 9.07 -25.98 -13.83
C GLN A 5 9.13 -24.48 -13.43
N GLU A 6 9.07 -23.59 -14.40
CA GLU A 6 9.12 -22.12 -14.17
C GLU A 6 7.77 -21.51 -13.83
N PHE A 7 6.67 -22.18 -14.14
CA PHE A 7 5.29 -21.71 -13.95
C PHE A 7 4.55 -22.63 -12.99
N SER A 8 4.84 -22.52 -11.70
CA SER A 8 4.20 -23.36 -10.68
C SER A 8 3.02 -22.69 -9.96
N ASP A 9 2.78 -21.41 -10.21
CA ASP A 9 1.69 -20.66 -9.60
C ASP A 9 0.38 -20.83 -10.39
N LEU A 10 -0.73 -20.87 -9.66
CA LEU A 10 -2.07 -20.98 -10.22
C LEU A 10 -2.36 -19.83 -11.21
N HIS A 11 -1.88 -18.62 -10.92
CA HIS A 11 -2.03 -17.45 -11.79
C HIS A 11 -1.31 -17.63 -13.12
N ASP A 12 -0.10 -18.17 -13.10
CA ASP A 12 0.68 -18.44 -14.30
C ASP A 12 -0.04 -19.41 -15.24
N ASN A 13 -0.73 -20.41 -14.70
CA ASN A 13 -1.50 -21.36 -15.50
C ASN A 13 -2.65 -20.69 -16.28
N PHE A 14 -3.33 -19.71 -15.68
CA PHE A 14 -4.37 -18.95 -16.39
C PHE A 14 -3.77 -18.09 -17.51
N ILE A 15 -2.64 -17.43 -17.24
CA ILE A 15 -1.94 -16.62 -18.24
C ILE A 15 -1.43 -17.49 -19.39
N LEU A 16 -0.80 -18.64 -19.08
CA LEU A 16 -0.31 -19.60 -20.08
C LEU A 16 -1.44 -20.10 -20.98
N LYS A 17 -2.58 -20.49 -20.40
CA LYS A 17 -3.75 -20.91 -21.17
C LYS A 17 -4.18 -19.83 -22.16
N LYS A 18 -4.22 -18.56 -21.72
CA LYS A 18 -4.61 -17.45 -22.62
C LYS A 18 -3.57 -17.22 -23.70
N LEU A 19 -2.29 -17.31 -23.40
CA LEU A 19 -1.22 -17.23 -24.39
C LEU A 19 -1.33 -18.35 -25.44
N GLU A 20 -1.62 -19.58 -25.01
CA GLU A 20 -1.82 -20.72 -25.92
C GLU A 20 -3.02 -20.50 -26.85
N GLU A 21 -4.16 -20.02 -26.34
CA GLU A 21 -5.34 -19.67 -27.12
C GLU A 21 -5.02 -18.64 -28.21
N GLU A 22 -4.19 -17.64 -27.87
CA GLU A 22 -3.74 -16.58 -28.80
C GLU A 22 -2.52 -16.98 -29.66
N LYS A 23 -2.02 -18.22 -29.51
CA LYS A 23 -0.82 -18.74 -30.18
C LYS A 23 0.45 -17.91 -29.90
N LEU A 24 0.54 -17.36 -28.71
CA LEU A 24 1.69 -16.62 -28.22
C LEU A 24 2.54 -17.50 -27.30
N SER A 25 3.83 -17.21 -27.24
CA SER A 25 4.76 -17.86 -26.30
C SER A 25 5.21 -16.84 -25.25
N PRO A 26 5.48 -17.27 -23.99
CA PRO A 26 6.11 -16.42 -23.00
C PRO A 26 7.44 -15.84 -23.50
N ALA A 27 7.74 -14.62 -23.09
CA ALA A 27 9.06 -14.04 -23.33
C ALA A 27 10.15 -14.85 -22.61
N LYS A 28 11.40 -14.75 -23.07
CA LYS A 28 12.54 -15.33 -22.35
C LYS A 28 12.70 -14.65 -20.99
N MET A 29 13.21 -15.43 -20.01
CA MET A 29 13.58 -14.86 -18.72
C MET A 29 14.52 -13.66 -18.90
N ALA A 30 14.27 -12.61 -18.15
CA ALA A 30 15.12 -11.42 -18.14
C ALA A 30 16.51 -11.74 -17.53
N ASP A 31 17.53 -10.96 -17.90
CA ASP A 31 18.85 -11.04 -17.26
C ASP A 31 18.77 -10.62 -15.77
N LYS A 32 19.82 -10.97 -15.01
CA LYS A 32 19.88 -10.68 -13.56
C LYS A 32 19.76 -9.20 -13.24
N GLU A 33 20.32 -8.31 -14.05
CA GLU A 33 20.27 -6.85 -13.82
C GLU A 33 18.83 -6.36 -13.96
N THR A 34 18.15 -6.77 -15.02
CA THR A 34 16.74 -6.43 -15.26
C THR A 34 15.84 -6.99 -14.18
N LEU A 35 16.06 -8.25 -13.75
CA LEU A 35 15.31 -8.88 -12.66
C LEU A 35 15.48 -8.10 -11.35
N LEU A 36 16.70 -7.78 -10.95
CA LEU A 36 16.97 -7.04 -9.72
C LEU A 36 16.37 -5.63 -9.77
N ARG A 37 16.49 -4.94 -10.90
CA ARG A 37 15.90 -3.62 -11.09
C ARG A 37 14.38 -3.65 -10.91
N ARG A 38 13.68 -4.58 -11.56
CA ARG A 38 12.22 -4.75 -11.44
C ARG A 38 11.84 -5.03 -9.99
N LEU A 39 12.48 -6.02 -9.38
CA LEU A 39 12.21 -6.43 -8.01
C LEU A 39 12.42 -5.27 -7.01
N SER A 40 13.49 -4.49 -7.16
CA SER A 40 13.78 -3.36 -6.28
C SER A 40 12.71 -2.26 -6.42
N LEU A 41 12.33 -1.90 -7.64
CA LEU A 41 11.30 -0.90 -7.89
C LEU A 41 9.92 -1.36 -7.39
N ASP A 42 9.58 -2.64 -7.56
CA ASP A 42 8.30 -3.19 -7.12
C ASP A 42 8.19 -3.23 -5.59
N LEU A 43 9.26 -3.66 -4.91
CA LEU A 43 9.22 -3.85 -3.46
C LEU A 43 9.58 -2.59 -2.65
N THR A 44 10.46 -1.73 -3.17
CA THR A 44 10.94 -0.57 -2.40
C THR A 44 10.73 0.77 -3.10
N GLY A 45 10.32 0.76 -4.37
CA GLY A 45 10.21 1.97 -5.18
C GLY A 45 11.55 2.61 -5.55
N LEU A 46 12.67 2.00 -5.17
CA LEU A 46 14.03 2.52 -5.36
C LEU A 46 14.83 1.63 -6.31
N PRO A 47 15.67 2.19 -7.18
CA PRO A 47 16.58 1.38 -8.00
C PRO A 47 17.66 0.73 -7.11
N PRO A 48 18.17 -0.45 -7.50
CA PRO A 48 19.29 -1.06 -6.79
C PRO A 48 20.56 -0.23 -6.94
N THR A 49 21.41 -0.26 -5.94
CA THR A 49 22.76 0.32 -6.00
C THR A 49 23.69 -0.53 -6.87
N LEU A 50 24.77 0.08 -7.37
CA LEU A 50 25.79 -0.66 -8.15
C LEU A 50 26.39 -1.84 -7.37
N ALA A 51 26.63 -1.65 -6.07
CA ALA A 51 27.14 -2.72 -5.19
C ALA A 51 26.16 -3.91 -5.08
N GLU A 52 24.86 -3.65 -5.01
CA GLU A 52 23.83 -4.68 -4.99
C GLU A 52 23.74 -5.44 -6.32
N ILE A 53 23.84 -4.73 -7.43
CA ILE A 53 23.91 -5.33 -8.77
C ILE A 53 25.13 -6.26 -8.87
N ASP A 54 26.30 -5.77 -8.53
CA ASP A 54 27.55 -6.55 -8.58
C ASP A 54 27.49 -7.80 -7.69
N ALA A 55 26.93 -7.66 -6.49
CA ALA A 55 26.76 -8.77 -5.56
C ALA A 55 25.82 -9.84 -6.13
N PHE A 56 24.69 -9.42 -6.71
CA PHE A 56 23.73 -10.37 -7.31
C PHE A 56 24.28 -11.04 -8.57
N LEU A 57 25.02 -10.31 -9.41
CA LEU A 57 25.65 -10.90 -10.60
C LEU A 57 26.66 -11.98 -10.24
N LYS A 58 27.41 -11.81 -9.13
CA LYS A 58 28.40 -12.79 -8.62
C LYS A 58 27.78 -13.98 -7.89
N ASP A 59 26.53 -13.87 -7.40
CA ASP A 59 25.85 -14.95 -6.72
C ASP A 59 25.32 -15.98 -7.72
N ASN A 60 25.97 -17.14 -7.78
CA ASN A 60 25.58 -18.26 -8.64
C ASN A 60 24.81 -19.37 -7.88
N SER A 61 24.37 -19.08 -6.67
CA SER A 61 23.55 -20.05 -5.93
C SER A 61 22.17 -20.22 -6.56
N PRO A 62 21.55 -21.41 -6.44
CA PRO A 62 20.24 -21.68 -7.04
C PRO A 62 19.12 -20.79 -6.48
N ASN A 63 19.28 -20.24 -5.27
CA ASN A 63 18.35 -19.35 -4.60
C ASN A 63 18.82 -17.88 -4.57
N ALA A 64 19.64 -17.47 -5.54
CA ALA A 64 20.18 -16.12 -5.59
C ALA A 64 19.06 -15.04 -5.70
N TYR A 65 18.00 -15.32 -6.46
CA TYR A 65 16.87 -14.41 -6.64
C TYR A 65 16.04 -14.29 -5.36
N GLU A 66 15.70 -15.41 -4.72
CA GLU A 66 14.94 -15.47 -3.48
C GLU A 66 15.65 -14.72 -2.34
N LYS A 67 16.98 -14.80 -2.28
CA LYS A 67 17.76 -13.99 -1.33
C LYS A 67 17.56 -12.48 -1.54
N GLN A 68 17.44 -12.01 -2.79
CA GLN A 68 17.16 -10.61 -3.06
C GLN A 68 15.73 -10.24 -2.66
N VAL A 69 14.76 -11.11 -2.92
CA VAL A 69 13.36 -10.94 -2.44
C VAL A 69 13.34 -10.79 -0.92
N ASP A 70 13.94 -11.73 -0.20
CA ASP A 70 13.99 -11.71 1.27
C ASP A 70 14.69 -10.47 1.83
N ARG A 71 15.74 -10.01 1.18
CA ARG A 71 16.48 -8.81 1.56
C ARG A 71 15.61 -7.57 1.41
N LEU A 72 14.92 -7.42 0.28
CA LEU A 72 14.10 -6.26 -0.02
C LEU A 72 12.82 -6.22 0.82
N LEU A 73 12.21 -7.37 1.09
CA LEU A 73 11.07 -7.47 2.01
C LEU A 73 11.40 -7.07 3.46
N LYS A 74 12.67 -7.20 3.86
CA LYS A 74 13.17 -6.76 5.19
C LYS A 74 13.64 -5.29 5.20
N SER A 75 13.65 -4.63 4.06
CA SER A 75 14.03 -3.22 3.97
C SER A 75 12.94 -2.33 4.58
N PRO A 76 13.28 -1.26 5.34
CA PRO A 76 12.30 -0.28 5.81
C PRO A 76 11.56 0.40 4.65
N HIS A 77 12.19 0.52 3.49
CA HIS A 77 11.59 1.10 2.28
C HIS A 77 10.46 0.26 1.69
N TYR A 78 10.36 -1.04 2.08
CA TYR A 78 9.20 -1.86 1.69
C TYR A 78 7.90 -1.27 2.23
N GLY A 79 7.84 -0.97 3.53
CA GLY A 79 6.66 -0.36 4.12
C GLY A 79 6.37 1.03 3.57
N GLU A 80 7.41 1.83 3.29
CA GLU A 80 7.24 3.15 2.67
C GLU A 80 6.59 3.02 1.28
N LYS A 81 7.05 2.07 0.45
CA LYS A 81 6.48 1.81 -0.88
C LYS A 81 5.03 1.30 -0.79
N MET A 82 4.77 0.31 0.07
CA MET A 82 3.43 -0.29 0.21
C MET A 82 2.42 0.68 0.84
N ALA A 83 2.87 1.61 1.67
CA ALA A 83 2.00 2.59 2.31
C ALA A 83 1.43 3.62 1.33
N VAL A 84 2.08 3.88 0.18
CA VAL A 84 1.64 4.92 -0.78
C VAL A 84 0.21 4.69 -1.22
N ASP A 85 -0.08 3.49 -1.74
CA ASP A 85 -1.40 3.16 -2.28
C ASP A 85 -2.48 3.18 -1.17
N TRP A 86 -2.12 2.75 0.04
CA TRP A 86 -3.05 2.82 1.18
C TRP A 86 -3.31 4.25 1.63
N LEU A 87 -2.28 5.09 1.68
CA LEU A 87 -2.42 6.49 2.08
C LEU A 87 -3.25 7.28 1.08
N ASP A 88 -3.15 6.97 -0.21
CA ASP A 88 -4.01 7.54 -1.24
C ASP A 88 -5.48 7.13 -1.04
N LEU A 89 -5.76 5.85 -0.79
CA LEU A 89 -7.10 5.36 -0.47
C LEU A 89 -7.66 5.99 0.82
N ALA A 90 -6.80 6.14 1.84
CA ALA A 90 -7.15 6.78 3.11
C ALA A 90 -7.25 8.30 3.01
N ARG A 91 -6.96 8.90 1.84
CA ARG A 91 -6.96 10.34 1.58
C ARG A 91 -6.06 11.12 2.54
N PHE A 92 -4.89 10.55 2.81
CA PHE A 92 -3.89 11.18 3.67
C PHE A 92 -3.43 12.52 3.12
N ALA A 93 -3.39 13.53 3.99
CA ALA A 93 -2.79 14.83 3.69
C ALA A 93 -2.30 15.49 4.98
N ASP A 94 -1.22 16.27 4.87
CA ASP A 94 -0.66 17.10 5.96
C ASP A 94 -1.24 18.51 5.98
N SER A 95 -2.42 18.71 5.33
CA SER A 95 -3.14 19.97 5.30
C SER A 95 -4.66 19.75 5.37
N HIS A 96 -5.43 20.82 5.54
CA HIS A 96 -6.89 20.74 5.68
C HIS A 96 -7.64 20.58 4.36
N GLY A 97 -7.07 21.05 3.24
CA GLY A 97 -7.58 20.81 1.89
C GLY A 97 -8.71 21.74 1.41
N TYR A 98 -9.01 22.83 2.14
CA TYR A 98 -9.94 23.89 1.71
C TYR A 98 -9.20 25.19 1.40
N THR A 99 -9.94 26.27 1.09
CA THR A 99 -9.36 27.59 0.73
C THR A 99 -8.40 28.10 1.81
N VAL A 100 -8.74 27.93 3.10
CA VAL A 100 -7.83 28.16 4.22
C VAL A 100 -7.10 26.85 4.53
N ASP A 101 -6.11 26.54 3.71
CA ASP A 101 -5.39 25.28 3.77
C ASP A 101 -4.20 25.34 4.73
N ARG A 102 -4.49 25.28 6.02
CA ARG A 102 -3.46 25.23 7.06
C ARG A 102 -2.88 23.82 7.16
N LEU A 103 -1.61 23.76 7.53
CA LEU A 103 -0.95 22.50 7.84
C LEU A 103 -1.57 21.85 9.09
N ARG A 104 -1.69 20.54 9.05
CA ARG A 104 -2.00 19.67 10.21
C ARG A 104 -1.03 18.49 10.19
N ASP A 105 -0.54 18.14 11.36
CA ASP A 105 0.39 17.01 11.48
C ASP A 105 -0.37 15.69 11.52
N MET A 106 -0.38 14.99 10.39
CA MET A 106 -0.91 13.63 10.24
C MET A 106 0.22 12.58 10.10
N SER A 107 1.49 12.99 10.25
CA SER A 107 2.65 12.11 10.14
C SER A 107 2.59 10.88 11.07
N PRO A 108 2.05 10.95 12.31
CA PRO A 108 1.94 9.74 13.14
C PRO A 108 1.10 8.63 12.50
N TYR A 109 0.03 8.98 11.77
CA TYR A 109 -0.77 7.99 11.05
C TYR A 109 0.00 7.39 9.86
N ARG A 110 0.66 8.21 9.05
CA ARG A 110 1.52 7.74 7.96
C ARG A 110 2.58 6.77 8.47
N ASP A 111 3.28 7.15 9.52
CA ASP A 111 4.36 6.35 10.11
C ASP A 111 3.82 5.03 10.70
N TRP A 112 2.61 5.05 11.27
CA TRP A 112 1.92 3.84 11.71
C TRP A 112 1.61 2.91 10.54
N VAL A 113 1.08 3.42 9.41
CA VAL A 113 0.80 2.63 8.20
C VAL A 113 2.08 1.99 7.67
N ILE A 114 3.16 2.76 7.51
CA ILE A 114 4.47 2.25 7.10
C ILE A 114 4.95 1.13 8.03
N GLY A 115 4.86 1.36 9.34
CA GLY A 115 5.23 0.38 10.35
C GLY A 115 4.38 -0.88 10.30
N ALA A 116 3.08 -0.78 10.01
CA ALA A 116 2.17 -1.91 9.87
C ALA A 116 2.56 -2.81 8.69
N PHE A 117 2.90 -2.23 7.53
CA PHE A 117 3.41 -2.98 6.38
C PHE A 117 4.76 -3.63 6.68
N ASN A 118 5.71 -2.91 7.28
CA ASN A 118 7.01 -3.47 7.64
C ASN A 118 6.94 -4.60 8.67
N LYS A 119 5.94 -4.57 9.56
CA LYS A 119 5.67 -5.63 10.55
C LYS A 119 4.82 -6.77 9.96
N ASN A 120 4.43 -6.67 8.69
CA ASN A 120 3.49 -7.60 8.04
C ASN A 120 2.24 -7.82 8.92
N MET A 121 1.63 -6.72 9.37
CA MET A 121 0.44 -6.78 10.24
C MET A 121 -0.68 -7.55 9.54
N PRO A 122 -1.36 -8.52 10.21
CA PRO A 122 -2.51 -9.19 9.63
C PRO A 122 -3.59 -8.19 9.19
N TYR A 123 -4.18 -8.40 8.01
CA TYR A 123 -5.07 -7.44 7.37
C TYR A 123 -6.33 -7.16 8.20
N ASP A 124 -6.90 -8.16 8.83
CA ASP A 124 -8.04 -8.04 9.75
C ASP A 124 -7.70 -7.11 10.92
N LYS A 125 -6.53 -7.26 11.52
CA LYS A 125 -6.04 -6.39 12.58
C LYS A 125 -5.78 -4.96 12.09
N PHE A 126 -5.21 -4.82 10.89
CA PHE A 126 -4.94 -3.54 10.26
C PHE A 126 -6.23 -2.74 10.05
N ILE A 127 -7.30 -3.38 9.55
CA ILE A 127 -8.62 -2.75 9.39
C ILE A 127 -9.22 -2.42 10.76
N HIS A 128 -9.25 -3.40 11.66
CA HIS A 128 -9.92 -3.28 12.94
C HIS A 128 -9.40 -2.10 13.76
N TRP A 129 -8.07 -1.89 13.76
CA TRP A 129 -7.47 -0.79 14.48
C TRP A 129 -7.77 0.58 13.86
N GLN A 130 -7.90 0.66 12.56
CA GLN A 130 -8.25 1.91 11.89
C GLN A 130 -9.72 2.32 12.10
N LEU A 131 -10.62 1.35 12.20
CA LEU A 131 -12.04 1.62 12.36
C LEU A 131 -12.49 1.74 13.83
N ALA A 132 -11.90 0.95 14.72
CA ALA A 132 -12.37 0.77 16.09
C ALA A 132 -11.23 0.59 17.11
N GLY A 133 -10.03 1.09 16.81
CA GLY A 133 -8.88 0.93 17.71
C GLY A 133 -9.06 1.59 19.08
N ASP A 134 -9.80 2.68 19.13
CA ASP A 134 -10.18 3.41 20.35
C ASP A 134 -11.25 2.70 21.20
N LEU A 135 -12.02 1.79 20.58
CA LEU A 135 -13.09 1.03 21.24
C LEU A 135 -12.59 -0.32 21.81
N MET A 136 -11.32 -0.64 21.64
CA MET A 136 -10.74 -1.85 22.20
C MET A 136 -10.71 -1.77 23.75
N SER A 137 -10.77 -2.92 24.41
CA SER A 137 -10.83 -3.00 25.90
C SER A 137 -9.65 -2.33 26.61
N GLN A 138 -8.47 -2.28 25.97
CA GLN A 138 -7.26 -1.60 26.45
C GLN A 138 -6.54 -0.97 25.24
N PRO A 139 -7.00 0.20 24.75
CA PRO A 139 -6.44 0.80 23.57
C PRO A 139 -5.01 1.27 23.81
N THR A 140 -4.08 0.80 22.98
CA THR A 140 -2.70 1.28 22.97
C THR A 140 -2.58 2.58 22.19
N LYS A 141 -1.45 3.28 22.35
CA LYS A 141 -1.15 4.48 21.54
C LYS A 141 -1.18 4.17 20.04
N GLU A 142 -0.66 3.02 19.61
CA GLU A 142 -0.69 2.60 18.19
C GLU A 142 -2.13 2.41 17.69
N MET A 143 -3.02 1.83 18.50
CA MET A 143 -4.44 1.69 18.15
C MET A 143 -5.15 3.03 18.02
N LEU A 144 -4.86 3.98 18.92
CA LEU A 144 -5.40 5.34 18.84
C LEU A 144 -4.89 6.09 17.61
N ILE A 145 -3.60 5.95 17.27
CA ILE A 145 -3.04 6.55 16.05
C ILE A 145 -3.70 5.97 14.80
N ALA A 146 -3.93 4.66 14.76
CA ALA A 146 -4.58 4.00 13.63
C ALA A 146 -5.96 4.59 13.32
N THR A 147 -6.75 5.00 14.33
CA THR A 147 -8.08 5.60 14.12
C THR A 147 -8.04 6.95 13.41
N ALA A 148 -6.85 7.53 13.23
CA ALA A 148 -6.70 8.74 12.43
C ALA A 148 -7.10 8.55 10.95
N PHE A 149 -7.27 7.29 10.46
CA PHE A 149 -7.97 7.00 9.22
C PHE A 149 -9.27 7.80 9.07
N ASN A 150 -10.08 7.84 10.12
CA ASN A 150 -11.36 8.57 10.15
C ASN A 150 -11.20 10.10 10.23
N ARG A 151 -9.97 10.62 10.32
CA ARG A 151 -9.66 12.06 10.42
C ARG A 151 -8.98 12.62 9.17
N ASN A 152 -8.74 11.82 8.15
CA ASN A 152 -8.09 12.24 6.89
C ASN A 152 -9.01 13.07 6.00
N HIS A 153 -10.32 13.16 6.31
CA HIS A 153 -11.24 14.01 5.56
C HIS A 153 -10.80 15.48 5.57
N GLN A 154 -11.15 16.20 4.54
CA GLN A 154 -10.94 17.64 4.45
C GLN A 154 -11.70 18.37 5.57
N GLN A 155 -11.14 19.47 6.09
CA GLN A 155 -11.76 20.29 7.13
C GLN A 155 -11.78 21.74 6.71
N ASN A 156 -12.96 22.37 6.75
CA ASN A 156 -13.10 23.79 6.49
C ASN A 156 -12.80 24.60 7.77
N LEU A 157 -11.90 25.56 7.66
CA LEU A 157 -11.51 26.49 8.73
C LEU A 157 -11.88 27.95 8.41
N GLU A 158 -12.73 28.18 7.41
CA GLU A 158 -13.15 29.51 7.03
C GLU A 158 -14.14 30.10 8.05
N GLY A 159 -14.10 31.41 8.21
CA GLY A 159 -15.11 32.12 8.99
C GLY A 159 -16.44 32.21 8.24
N GLY A 160 -17.57 32.08 8.96
CA GLY A 160 -18.90 32.21 8.39
C GLY A 160 -19.47 30.97 7.73
N ILE A 161 -18.89 29.81 7.98
CA ILE A 161 -19.43 28.52 7.56
C ILE A 161 -20.69 28.16 8.35
N ILE A 162 -21.57 27.35 7.74
CA ILE A 162 -22.68 26.70 8.42
C ILE A 162 -22.15 25.33 8.93
N GLU A 163 -22.02 25.21 10.24
CA GLU A 163 -21.34 24.09 10.88
C GLU A 163 -22.05 22.74 10.59
N GLU A 164 -23.39 22.76 10.60
CA GLU A 164 -24.20 21.55 10.32
C GLU A 164 -24.06 21.05 8.87
N GLU A 165 -23.88 21.97 7.91
CA GLU A 165 -23.61 21.62 6.51
C GLU A 165 -22.29 20.88 6.39
N PHE A 166 -21.21 21.41 6.97
CA PHE A 166 -19.90 20.77 6.92
C PHE A 166 -19.82 19.48 7.72
N GLN A 167 -20.53 19.36 8.83
CA GLN A 167 -20.65 18.08 9.54
C GLN A 167 -21.26 17.01 8.63
N THR A 168 -22.29 17.34 7.86
CA THR A 168 -22.88 16.41 6.88
C THR A 168 -21.87 16.05 5.80
N GLU A 169 -21.17 17.01 5.23
CA GLU A 169 -20.13 16.76 4.21
C GLU A 169 -19.00 15.86 4.76
N TYR A 170 -18.56 16.07 6.00
CA TYR A 170 -17.55 15.23 6.63
C TYR A 170 -18.02 13.78 6.87
N VAL A 171 -19.30 13.57 7.20
CA VAL A 171 -19.88 12.24 7.32
C VAL A 171 -19.94 11.55 5.98
N VAL A 172 -20.41 12.25 4.95
CA VAL A 172 -20.46 11.74 3.57
C VAL A 172 -19.07 11.35 3.08
N ASP A 173 -18.08 12.23 3.27
CA ASP A 173 -16.71 11.99 2.83
C ASP A 173 -16.11 10.75 3.51
N ARG A 174 -16.27 10.59 4.82
CA ARG A 174 -15.82 9.41 5.56
C ARG A 174 -16.52 8.14 5.11
N THR A 175 -17.83 8.24 4.82
CA THR A 175 -18.61 7.09 4.33
C THR A 175 -18.12 6.65 2.96
N ASN A 176 -17.83 7.59 2.06
CA ASN A 176 -17.26 7.30 0.75
C ASN A 176 -15.89 6.67 0.87
N THR A 177 -14.99 7.25 1.67
CA THR A 177 -13.65 6.71 1.91
C THR A 177 -13.70 5.29 2.49
N PHE A 178 -14.62 5.03 3.41
CA PHE A 178 -14.85 3.68 3.93
C PHE A 178 -15.30 2.70 2.83
N GLY A 179 -16.27 3.12 2.00
CA GLY A 179 -16.76 2.31 0.87
C GLY A 179 -15.65 1.96 -0.11
N ASP A 180 -14.88 2.95 -0.52
CA ASP A 180 -13.77 2.77 -1.47
C ASP A 180 -12.64 1.92 -0.89
N ALA A 181 -12.19 2.23 0.34
CA ALA A 181 -11.00 1.60 0.92
C ALA A 181 -11.24 0.16 1.42
N PHE A 182 -12.41 -0.15 1.98
CA PHE A 182 -12.66 -1.44 2.62
C PHE A 182 -13.62 -2.34 1.85
N LEU A 183 -14.54 -1.77 1.09
CA LEU A 183 -15.55 -2.54 0.36
C LEU A 183 -15.31 -2.58 -1.15
N GLY A 184 -14.43 -1.72 -1.67
CA GLY A 184 -14.24 -1.55 -3.11
C GLY A 184 -15.52 -1.05 -3.81
N LEU A 185 -16.37 -0.31 -3.10
CA LEU A 185 -17.65 0.18 -3.58
C LEU A 185 -17.69 1.70 -3.60
N SER A 186 -18.05 2.28 -4.74
CA SER A 186 -18.33 3.70 -4.85
C SER A 186 -19.76 3.97 -4.35
N VAL A 187 -19.89 4.64 -3.20
CA VAL A 187 -21.18 5.00 -2.60
C VAL A 187 -21.51 6.50 -2.71
N GLY A 188 -20.63 7.29 -3.32
CA GLY A 188 -20.74 8.76 -3.42
C GLY A 188 -21.99 9.26 -4.16
N CYS A 189 -22.63 8.43 -4.99
CA CYS A 189 -23.88 8.79 -5.67
C CYS A 189 -25.15 8.46 -4.85
N ALA A 190 -25.00 7.92 -3.64
CA ALA A 190 -26.11 7.55 -2.74
C ALA A 190 -26.40 8.65 -1.69
N LYS A 191 -26.06 9.92 -2.01
CA LYS A 191 -26.32 11.09 -1.16
C LYS A 191 -27.80 11.38 -1.00
#